data_8f75c0ec941bb0e268481493be90e793
#
_entry.id   8f75c0ec941bb0e268481493be90e793
#
_cell.length_a   1.000
_cell.length_b   1.000
_cell.length_c   1.000
_cell.angle_alpha   90.00
_cell.angle_beta   90.00
_cell.angle_gamma   90.00
#
_symmetry.space_group_name_H-M   'P 1'
#
loop_
_entity.id
_entity.type
_entity.pdbx_description
1 polymer ?
#
loop_
_entity_poly.entity_id
_entity_poly.type
_entity_poly.pdbx_seq_one_letter_code
_entity_poly.pdbx_strand_id
1 'polypeptide(L)' 'MEHNILRLAPLPPRINAVTVVDGNGDFNIYVNENLSAEEQRRAYDHELTHIRRSHFYSDKPVGECEREAGGTP' A
#
# COMPACT_ATOMS: atom_id res chain seq x y z
N MET A 1 -16.19 1.38 5.94
CA MET A 1 -15.59 2.35 5.03
C MET A 1 -14.11 2.41 5.24
N GLU A 2 -13.37 2.48 4.18
CA GLU A 2 -11.92 2.43 4.26
C GLU A 2 -11.31 3.79 4.42
N HIS A 3 -10.25 3.85 5.19
CA HIS A 3 -9.48 5.07 5.34
C HIS A 3 -8.04 4.79 4.96
N ASN A 4 -7.47 5.72 4.23
CA ASN A 4 -6.07 5.64 3.85
C ASN A 4 -5.31 6.65 4.67
N ILE A 5 -4.46 6.16 5.54
CA ILE A 5 -3.73 7.00 6.47
C ILE A 5 -2.28 7.08 6.03
N LEU A 6 -1.81 8.28 5.74
CA LEU A 6 -0.42 8.49 5.36
C LEU A 6 0.41 8.66 6.62
N ARG A 7 1.50 7.91 6.71
CA ARG A 7 2.43 8.02 7.81
C ARG A 7 3.84 8.05 7.26
N LEU A 8 4.67 8.89 7.83
CA LEU A 8 6.08 8.94 7.47
C LEU A 8 6.87 8.15 8.48
N ALA A 9 7.82 7.36 8.01
CA ALA A 9 8.60 6.51 8.88
C ALA A 9 9.98 6.29 8.28
N PRO A 10 10.98 6.00 9.12
CA PRO A 10 12.32 5.70 8.63
C PRO A 10 12.35 4.27 8.11
N LEU A 11 12.23 4.11 6.81
CA LEU A 11 12.26 2.81 6.17
C LEU A 11 13.64 2.56 5.57
N PRO A 12 13.97 1.30 5.32
CA PRO A 12 15.22 0.99 4.63
C PRO A 12 15.31 1.69 3.28
N PRO A 13 16.50 2.02 2.82
CA PRO A 13 16.64 2.80 1.59
C PRO A 13 15.98 2.19 0.38
N ARG A 14 15.84 0.88 0.34
CA ARG A 14 15.22 0.22 -0.79
C ARG A 14 13.72 0.32 -0.80
N ILE A 15 13.15 0.65 0.34
CA ILE A 15 11.71 0.62 0.48
C ILE A 15 11.18 2.03 0.47
N ASN A 16 10.40 2.35 -0.55
CA ASN A 16 9.79 3.67 -0.65
C ASN A 16 8.56 3.79 0.22
N ALA A 17 7.76 2.73 0.24
CA ALA A 17 6.52 2.75 1.03
C ALA A 17 6.02 1.34 1.23
N VAL A 18 5.23 1.15 2.29
CA VAL A 18 4.56 -0.12 2.55
C VAL A 18 3.17 0.18 3.07
N THR A 19 2.25 -0.73 2.80
CA THR A 19 0.87 -0.60 3.26
C THR A 19 0.58 -1.69 4.27
N VAL A 20 -0.01 -1.29 5.39
CA VAL A 20 -0.39 -2.22 6.44
C VAL A 20 -1.87 -2.02 6.74
N VAL A 21 -2.62 -3.11 6.76
CA VAL A 21 -4.04 -3.05 7.09
C VAL A 21 -4.17 -3.33 8.58
N ASP A 22 -4.82 -2.42 9.29
CA ASP A 22 -4.97 -2.60 10.72
C ASP A 22 -6.23 -3.40 11.05
N GLY A 23 -6.50 -3.55 12.34
CA GLY A 23 -7.61 -4.38 12.77
C GLY A 23 -8.98 -3.81 12.41
N ASN A 24 -9.05 -2.53 12.09
CA ASN A 24 -10.29 -1.90 11.70
C ASN A 24 -10.52 -1.96 10.20
N GLY A 25 -9.57 -2.49 9.45
CA GLY A 25 -9.68 -2.52 8.01
C GLY A 25 -9.16 -1.26 7.36
N ASP A 26 -8.53 -0.38 8.10
CA ASP A 26 -7.96 0.83 7.54
C ASP A 26 -6.58 0.56 6.97
N PHE A 27 -6.24 1.26 5.90
CA PHE A 27 -4.95 1.11 5.26
C PHE A 27 -4.00 2.16 5.80
N ASN A 28 -2.91 1.70 6.41
CA ASN A 28 -1.86 2.57 6.90
C ASN A 28 -0.72 2.51 5.90
N ILE A 29 -0.45 3.63 5.26
CA ILE A 29 0.58 3.70 4.23
C ILE A 29 1.79 4.38 4.82
N TYR A 30 2.83 3.60 5.04
CA TYR A 30 4.08 4.12 5.59
C TYR A 30 4.97 4.51 4.43
N VAL A 31 5.33 5.76 4.36
CA VAL A 31 6.19 6.28 3.31
C VAL A 31 7.53 6.63 3.91
N ASN A 32 8.60 6.29 3.21
CA ASN A 32 9.94 6.52 3.70
C ASN A 32 10.19 8.02 3.84
N GLU A 33 10.46 8.45 5.07
CA GLU A 33 10.63 9.87 5.35
C GLU A 33 11.89 10.43 4.76
N ASN A 34 12.81 9.58 4.33
CA ASN A 34 14.07 10.01 3.74
C ASN A 34 13.95 10.36 2.26
N LEU A 35 12.80 10.12 1.67
CA LEU A 35 12.57 10.51 0.29
C LEU A 35 12.27 11.99 0.21
N SER A 36 12.51 12.57 -0.97
CA SER A 36 12.10 13.94 -1.20
C SER A 36 10.58 14.02 -1.16
N ALA A 37 10.06 15.24 -1.01
CA ALA A 37 8.62 15.42 -0.95
C ALA A 37 7.93 14.88 -2.20
N GLU A 38 8.54 15.10 -3.34
CA GLU A 38 7.98 14.63 -4.58
C GLU A 38 7.99 13.12 -4.65
N GLU A 39 9.07 12.51 -4.21
CA GLU A 39 9.17 11.06 -4.21
C GLU A 39 8.21 10.45 -3.21
N GLN A 40 8.02 11.11 -2.08
CA GLN A 40 7.06 10.63 -1.09
C GLN A 40 5.66 10.59 -1.70
N ARG A 41 5.32 11.63 -2.44
CA ARG A 41 4.01 11.69 -3.06
C ARG A 41 3.84 10.59 -4.10
N ARG A 42 4.87 10.35 -4.89
CA ARG A 42 4.80 9.27 -5.88
C ARG A 42 4.63 7.92 -5.22
N ALA A 43 5.37 7.70 -4.14
CA ALA A 43 5.29 6.43 -3.43
C ALA A 43 3.90 6.25 -2.85
N TYR A 44 3.35 7.29 -2.29
CA TYR A 44 2.01 7.24 -1.73
C TYR A 44 0.98 6.93 -2.82
N ASP A 45 1.07 7.63 -3.95
CA ASP A 45 0.14 7.40 -5.05
C ASP A 45 0.26 5.98 -5.57
N HIS A 46 1.48 5.45 -5.60
CA HIS A 46 1.71 4.09 -6.05
C HIS A 46 1.02 3.10 -5.13
N GLU A 47 1.13 3.33 -3.82
CA GLU A 47 0.47 2.45 -2.86
C GLU A 47 -1.05 2.54 -2.96
N LEU A 48 -1.57 3.74 -3.20
CA LEU A 48 -2.99 3.89 -3.40
C LEU A 48 -3.48 3.09 -4.60
N THR A 49 -2.67 3.06 -5.64
CA THR A 49 -3.01 2.28 -6.82
C THR A 49 -3.11 0.80 -6.48
N HIS A 50 -2.16 0.30 -5.68
CA HIS A 50 -2.20 -1.08 -5.25
C HIS A 50 -3.45 -1.36 -4.41
N ILE A 51 -3.78 -0.44 -3.53
CA ILE A 51 -4.96 -0.62 -2.69
C ILE A 51 -6.21 -0.70 -3.53
N ARG A 52 -6.34 0.19 -4.51
CA ARG A 52 -7.51 0.19 -5.38
C ARG A 52 -7.61 -1.11 -6.14
N ARG A 53 -6.49 -1.62 -6.63
CA ARG A 53 -6.50 -2.87 -7.36
C ARG A 53 -6.89 -4.03 -6.46
N SER A 54 -6.35 -4.06 -5.27
CA SER A 54 -6.69 -5.11 -4.32
C SER A 54 -8.17 -5.08 -3.99
N HIS A 55 -8.68 -3.88 -3.76
CA HIS A 55 -10.07 -3.72 -3.42
C HIS A 55 -10.96 -4.16 -4.58
N PHE A 56 -10.54 -3.80 -5.78
CA PHE A 56 -11.29 -4.19 -6.97
C PHE A 56 -11.31 -5.70 -7.11
N TYR A 57 -10.18 -6.33 -6.88
CA TYR A 57 -10.08 -7.77 -6.99
C TYR A 57 -10.76 -8.50 -5.85
N SER A 58 -11.08 -7.81 -4.79
CA SER A 58 -11.72 -8.46 -3.67
C SER A 58 -13.10 -8.98 -4.04
N ASP A 59 -13.66 -8.54 -5.15
CA ASP A 59 -14.90 -9.06 -5.65
C ASP A 59 -14.73 -10.42 -6.29
N LYS A 60 -13.51 -10.85 -6.46
CA LYS A 60 -13.21 -12.11 -7.12
C LYS A 60 -12.89 -13.19 -6.11
N PRO A 61 -12.81 -14.43 -6.55
CA PRO A 61 -12.44 -15.51 -5.63
C PRO A 61 -11.14 -15.20 -4.92
N VAL A 62 -11.13 -15.49 -3.64
CA VAL A 62 -10.00 -15.17 -2.80
C VAL A 62 -8.72 -15.80 -3.32
N GLY A 63 -8.81 -17.05 -3.73
CA GLY A 63 -7.62 -17.73 -4.22
C GLY A 63 -6.98 -17.03 -5.39
N GLU A 64 -7.82 -16.48 -6.25
CA GLU A 64 -7.32 -15.79 -7.40
C GLU A 64 -6.61 -14.51 -7.00
N CYS A 65 -7.19 -13.78 -6.06
CA CYS A 65 -6.58 -12.55 -5.58
C CYS A 65 -5.25 -12.83 -4.93
N GLU A 66 -5.19 -13.88 -4.14
CA GLU A 66 -3.96 -14.23 -3.46
C GLU A 66 -2.87 -14.60 -4.44
N ARG A 67 -3.25 -15.33 -5.47
CA ARG A 67 -2.26 -15.74 -6.44
C ARG A 67 -1.66 -14.52 -7.14
N GLU A 68 -2.48 -13.56 -7.46
CA GLU A 68 -1.97 -12.37 -8.11
C GLU A 68 -1.10 -11.57 -7.18
N ALA A 69 -1.53 -11.41 -5.94
CA ALA A 69 -0.75 -10.65 -4.98
C ALA A 69 0.56 -11.35 -4.66
N GLY A 70 0.50 -12.67 -4.49
CA GLY A 70 1.68 -13.43 -4.14
C GLY A 70 2.54 -13.73 -5.33
N GLY A 71 1.93 -13.94 -6.48
CA GLY A 71 2.67 -14.31 -7.67
C GLY A 71 3.31 -13.14 -8.38
N THR A 72 2.90 -11.95 -8.04
CA THR A 72 3.45 -10.75 -8.63
C THR A 72 4.05 -9.87 -7.59
N PRO A 73 4.91 -10.37 -6.85
CA PRO A 73 5.53 -9.55 -5.80
C PRO A 73 6.32 -8.41 -6.41
#